data_ff266efd730033016516ff5994e766b0
#
_entry.id   ff266efd730033016516ff5994e766b0
#
_cell.length_a   1.000
_cell.length_b   1.000
_cell.length_c   1.000
_cell.angle_alpha   90.00
_cell.angle_beta   90.00
_cell.angle_gamma   90.00
#
_symmetry.space_group_name_H-M   'P 1'
#
loop_
_entity.id
_entity.type
_entity.pdbx_description
1 polymer ?
#
loop_
_entity_poly.entity_id
_entity_poly.type
_entity_poly.pdbx_seq_one_letter_code
_entity_poly.pdbx_strand_id
1 'polypeptide(L)'
;MKKSISILTAIIAITLVSVTAFAGMHPTKLPAATASINGNVVDLQSGETLAGVAILVEGTDTKVYTDFDGNFSIERLEPGKYNLVLSMISYKSSLVENLELQANEQEEINIKLDNNR
;
A
#
# COMPACT_ATOMS: atom_id res chain seq x y z
N MET A 1 -60.78 33.49 18.10
CA MET A 1 -60.23 32.34 18.87
C MET A 1 -59.89 31.13 18.03
N LYS A 2 -60.57 30.90 16.92
CA LYS A 2 -60.31 29.71 16.11
C LYS A 2 -59.13 29.89 15.11
N LYS A 3 -58.61 31.09 14.93
CA LYS A 3 -57.57 31.37 13.99
C LYS A 3 -56.14 31.12 14.49
N SER A 4 -55.96 31.03 15.81
CA SER A 4 -54.63 30.80 16.40
C SER A 4 -54.21 29.36 16.38
N ILE A 5 -55.10 28.42 16.21
CA ILE A 5 -54.81 26.98 16.19
C ILE A 5 -54.29 26.52 14.83
N SER A 6 -54.76 27.15 13.74
CA SER A 6 -54.32 26.80 12.37
C SER A 6 -52.92 27.29 12.03
N ILE A 7 -52.41 28.29 12.74
CA ILE A 7 -51.04 28.78 12.55
C ILE A 7 -50.02 27.86 13.21
N LEU A 8 -50.36 27.21 14.33
CA LEU A 8 -49.51 26.27 15.05
C LEU A 8 -49.31 24.96 14.28
N THR A 9 -50.32 24.53 13.52
CA THR A 9 -50.19 23.31 12.72
C THR A 9 -49.32 23.49 11.47
N ALA A 10 -49.22 24.71 10.93
CA ALA A 10 -48.39 25.02 9.78
C ALA A 10 -46.91 25.07 10.12
N ILE A 11 -46.54 25.43 11.35
CA ILE A 11 -45.16 25.52 11.79
C ILE A 11 -44.55 24.13 12.04
N ILE A 12 -45.35 23.16 12.48
CA ILE A 12 -44.89 21.78 12.72
C ILE A 12 -44.58 21.06 11.41
N ALA A 13 -45.25 21.38 10.32
CA ALA A 13 -45.02 20.76 9.02
C ALA A 13 -43.68 21.16 8.38
N ILE A 14 -43.17 22.35 8.71
CA ILE A 14 -41.91 22.87 8.13
C ILE A 14 -40.68 22.24 8.79
N THR A 15 -40.78 21.84 10.02
CA THR A 15 -39.64 21.23 10.74
C THR A 15 -39.35 19.79 10.33
N LEU A 16 -40.29 19.12 9.69
CA LEU A 16 -40.09 17.72 9.25
C LEU A 16 -39.33 17.59 7.94
N VAL A 17 -39.23 18.65 7.15
CA VAL A 17 -38.59 18.57 5.82
C VAL A 17 -37.07 18.69 5.90
N SER A 18 -36.53 19.24 6.98
CA SER A 18 -35.09 19.46 7.10
C SER A 18 -34.29 18.19 7.48
N VAL A 19 -34.94 17.11 7.91
CA VAL A 19 -34.25 15.88 8.36
C VAL A 19 -33.94 14.95 7.18
N THR A 20 -34.64 15.08 6.06
CA THR A 20 -34.44 14.16 4.92
C THR A 20 -33.24 14.52 4.05
N ALA A 21 -32.65 15.70 4.21
CA ALA A 21 -31.50 16.11 3.41
C ALA A 21 -30.19 15.40 3.77
N PHE A 22 -30.12 14.81 4.96
CA PHE A 22 -28.91 14.08 5.42
C PHE A 22 -28.87 12.60 5.04
N ALA A 23 -30.00 12.04 4.63
CA ALA A 23 -30.08 10.61 4.33
C ALA A 23 -29.44 10.19 3.01
N GLY A 24 -29.04 11.15 2.15
CA GLY A 24 -28.45 10.88 0.84
C GLY A 24 -26.93 10.98 0.77
N MET A 25 -26.25 11.30 1.88
CA MET A 25 -24.80 11.40 1.87
C MET A 25 -24.17 10.04 2.19
N HIS A 26 -23.63 9.40 1.17
CA HIS A 26 -22.83 8.19 1.37
C HIS A 26 -21.43 8.60 1.80
N PRO A 27 -20.89 8.00 2.88
CA PRO A 27 -19.50 8.26 3.23
C PRO A 27 -18.61 7.75 2.10
N THR A 28 -17.88 8.66 1.45
CA THR A 28 -16.84 8.29 0.51
C THR A 28 -15.69 7.67 1.27
N LYS A 29 -15.41 6.40 0.98
CA LYS A 29 -14.27 5.72 1.55
C LYS A 29 -13.00 6.33 0.95
N LEU A 30 -12.18 6.97 1.79
CA LEU A 30 -10.89 7.47 1.36
C LEU A 30 -10.00 6.28 0.98
N PRO A 31 -9.19 6.39 -0.11
CA PRO A 31 -8.23 5.35 -0.43
C PRO A 31 -7.28 5.15 0.76
N ALA A 32 -7.03 3.89 1.10
CA ALA A 32 -6.10 3.54 2.17
C ALA A 32 -4.69 4.04 1.80
N ALA A 33 -3.99 4.63 2.77
CA ALA A 33 -2.60 5.01 2.59
C ALA A 33 -1.75 3.75 2.40
N THR A 34 -0.91 3.74 1.37
CA THR A 34 -0.06 2.60 1.03
C THR A 34 1.41 2.97 1.19
N ALA A 35 2.25 1.94 1.26
CA ALA A 35 3.69 2.08 1.31
C ALA A 35 4.33 1.44 0.08
N SER A 36 5.60 1.70 -0.15
CA SER A 36 6.36 1.11 -1.24
C SER A 36 7.76 0.72 -0.78
N ILE A 37 8.33 -0.27 -1.46
CA ILE A 37 9.71 -0.70 -1.28
C ILE A 37 10.42 -0.51 -2.61
N ASN A 38 11.51 0.23 -2.60
CA ASN A 38 12.40 0.37 -3.75
C ASN A 38 13.76 -0.20 -3.38
N GLY A 39 14.42 -0.81 -4.33
CA GLY A 39 15.72 -1.37 -4.02
C GLY A 39 16.61 -1.57 -5.22
N ASN A 40 17.84 -1.92 -4.92
CA ASN A 40 18.86 -2.26 -5.91
C ASN A 40 19.53 -3.56 -5.48
N VAL A 41 19.81 -4.43 -6.44
CA VAL A 41 20.44 -5.72 -6.20
C VAL A 41 21.74 -5.79 -6.98
N VAL A 42 22.84 -6.12 -6.28
CA VAL A 42 24.15 -6.24 -6.87
C VAL A 42 24.82 -7.56 -6.46
N ASP A 43 25.83 -7.95 -7.20
CA ASP A 43 26.70 -9.07 -6.86
C ASP A 43 27.59 -8.69 -5.67
N LEU A 44 27.67 -9.59 -4.69
CA LEU A 44 28.43 -9.34 -3.45
C LEU A 44 29.93 -9.16 -3.70
N GLN A 45 30.51 -9.91 -4.64
CA GLN A 45 31.93 -9.87 -4.90
C GLN A 45 32.33 -8.77 -5.91
N SER A 46 31.58 -8.64 -7.00
CA SER A 46 31.93 -7.72 -8.09
C SER A 46 31.30 -6.35 -7.96
N GLY A 47 30.17 -6.25 -7.25
CA GLY A 47 29.40 -5.00 -7.19
C GLY A 47 28.58 -4.72 -8.46
N GLU A 48 28.56 -5.64 -9.42
CA GLU A 48 27.77 -5.49 -10.63
C GLU A 48 26.27 -5.56 -10.32
N THR A 49 25.51 -4.74 -11.00
CA THR A 49 24.05 -4.77 -10.89
C THR A 49 23.48 -6.04 -11.49
N LEU A 50 22.47 -6.61 -10.83
CA LEU A 50 21.89 -7.88 -11.25
C LEU A 50 20.49 -7.68 -11.82
N ALA A 51 20.34 -7.94 -13.12
CA ALA A 51 19.05 -7.88 -13.81
C ALA A 51 18.34 -9.23 -13.72
N GLY A 52 17.01 -9.18 -13.61
CA GLY A 52 16.19 -10.39 -13.61
C GLY A 52 16.15 -11.15 -12.29
N VAL A 53 16.57 -10.54 -11.20
CA VAL A 53 16.42 -11.11 -9.87
C VAL A 53 14.93 -11.11 -9.50
N ALA A 54 14.41 -12.25 -9.04
CA ALA A 54 13.04 -12.37 -8.59
C ALA A 54 12.94 -11.95 -7.13
N ILE A 55 12.04 -11.04 -6.84
CA ILE A 55 11.74 -10.60 -5.47
C ILE A 55 10.29 -10.99 -5.17
N LEU A 56 10.11 -11.89 -4.23
CA LEU A 56 8.81 -12.35 -3.76
C LEU A 56 8.50 -11.72 -2.41
N VAL A 57 7.33 -11.15 -2.28
CA VAL A 57 6.81 -10.72 -0.97
C VAL A 57 6.18 -11.95 -0.32
N GLU A 58 6.84 -12.47 0.72
CA GLU A 58 6.44 -13.71 1.38
C GLU A 58 5.02 -13.61 1.93
N GLY A 59 4.24 -14.66 1.76
CA GLY A 59 2.85 -14.70 2.18
C GLY A 59 1.87 -14.06 1.21
N THR A 60 2.35 -13.55 0.08
CA THR A 60 1.52 -12.95 -0.98
C THR A 60 1.89 -13.55 -2.34
N ASP A 61 1.11 -13.22 -3.37
CA ASP A 61 1.44 -13.58 -4.75
C ASP A 61 2.27 -12.50 -5.46
N THR A 62 2.67 -11.46 -4.74
CA THR A 62 3.41 -10.35 -5.33
C THR A 62 4.85 -10.75 -5.61
N LYS A 63 5.22 -10.73 -6.88
CA LYS A 63 6.56 -11.02 -7.36
C LYS A 63 6.97 -9.95 -8.38
N VAL A 64 8.14 -9.37 -8.20
CA VAL A 64 8.72 -8.41 -9.13
C VAL A 64 10.12 -8.86 -9.52
N TYR A 65 10.67 -8.25 -10.57
CA TYR A 65 12.01 -8.55 -11.08
C TYR A 65 12.82 -7.28 -11.19
N THR A 66 14.12 -7.40 -10.98
CA THR A 66 15.02 -6.27 -11.20
C THR A 66 15.15 -5.95 -12.70
N ASP A 67 15.30 -4.67 -12.99
CA ASP A 67 15.58 -4.17 -14.34
C ASP A 67 17.07 -4.31 -14.69
N PHE A 68 17.48 -3.77 -15.85
CA PHE A 68 18.86 -3.85 -16.31
C PHE A 68 19.86 -3.15 -15.39
N ASP A 69 19.40 -2.19 -14.61
CA ASP A 69 20.22 -1.48 -13.63
C ASP A 69 20.18 -2.11 -12.24
N GLY A 70 19.51 -3.26 -12.10
CA GLY A 70 19.36 -3.95 -10.84
C GLY A 70 18.32 -3.37 -9.89
N ASN A 71 17.53 -2.44 -10.37
CA ASN A 71 16.52 -1.76 -9.56
C ASN A 71 15.18 -2.50 -9.59
N PHE A 72 14.47 -2.46 -8.47
CA PHE A 72 13.10 -2.97 -8.39
C PHE A 72 12.23 -2.02 -7.56
N SER A 73 10.93 -2.13 -7.76
CA SER A 73 9.93 -1.36 -7.01
C SER A 73 8.73 -2.24 -6.72
N ILE A 74 8.28 -2.20 -5.47
CA ILE A 74 7.06 -2.86 -5.02
C ILE A 74 6.17 -1.77 -4.45
N GLU A 75 5.05 -1.51 -5.13
CA GLU A 75 4.16 -0.42 -4.77
C GLU A 75 2.84 -0.94 -4.20
N ARG A 76 2.08 -0.05 -3.59
CA ARG A 76 0.73 -0.31 -3.08
C ARG A 76 0.70 -1.40 -2.01
N LEU A 77 1.69 -1.41 -1.14
CA LEU A 77 1.71 -2.30 0.01
C LEU A 77 0.95 -1.68 1.17
N GLU A 78 0.16 -2.47 1.85
CA GLU A 78 -0.48 -2.04 3.09
C GLU A 78 0.59 -1.87 4.17
N PRO A 79 0.43 -0.91 5.10
CA PRO A 79 1.35 -0.82 6.24
C PRO A 79 1.42 -2.13 7.02
N GLY A 80 2.61 -2.52 7.43
CA GLY A 80 2.82 -3.76 8.14
C GLY A 80 4.24 -4.26 8.04
N LYS A 81 4.46 -5.49 8.47
CA LYS A 81 5.76 -6.17 8.40
C LYS A 81 5.79 -7.12 7.23
N TYR A 82 6.89 -7.10 6.50
CA TYR A 82 7.07 -7.93 5.31
C TYR A 82 8.41 -8.65 5.34
N ASN A 83 8.43 -9.82 4.74
CA ASN A 83 9.64 -10.54 4.43
C ASN A 83 9.75 -10.62 2.91
N LEU A 84 10.94 -10.40 2.38
CA LEU A 84 11.22 -10.52 0.96
C LEU A 84 12.17 -11.68 0.71
N VAL A 85 11.85 -12.49 -0.28
CA VAL A 85 12.73 -13.57 -0.75
C VAL A 85 13.27 -13.19 -2.11
N LEU A 86 14.58 -13.07 -2.23
CA LEU A 86 15.25 -12.77 -3.49
C LEU A 86 15.93 -14.04 -4.01
N SER A 87 15.72 -14.30 -5.29
CA SER A 87 16.32 -15.47 -5.93
C SER A 87 16.77 -15.17 -7.36
N MET A 88 17.89 -15.76 -7.72
CA MET A 88 18.44 -15.70 -9.07
C MET A 88 19.24 -16.97 -9.33
N ILE A 89 19.24 -17.43 -10.59
CA ILE A 89 20.04 -18.58 -10.99
C ILE A 89 21.50 -18.30 -10.71
N SER A 90 22.19 -19.28 -10.13
CA SER A 90 23.62 -19.24 -9.75
C SER A 90 23.94 -18.37 -8.55
N TYR A 91 22.92 -17.91 -7.83
CA TYR A 91 23.08 -17.15 -6.61
C TYR A 91 22.36 -17.84 -5.45
N LYS A 92 22.88 -17.64 -4.26
CA LYS A 92 22.20 -18.07 -3.03
C LYS A 92 20.99 -17.18 -2.83
N SER A 93 19.87 -17.79 -2.46
CA SER A 93 18.67 -17.02 -2.12
C SER A 93 18.93 -16.16 -0.89
N SER A 94 18.38 -14.96 -0.91
CA SER A 94 18.51 -14.01 0.20
C SER A 94 17.12 -13.73 0.79
N LEU A 95 17.08 -13.64 2.11
CA LEU A 95 15.85 -13.34 2.84
C LEU A 95 16.02 -12.02 3.60
N VAL A 96 15.14 -11.06 3.31
CA VAL A 96 15.06 -9.81 4.06
C VAL A 96 13.88 -9.95 5.02
N GLU A 97 14.16 -10.01 6.31
CA GLU A 97 13.13 -10.23 7.33
C GLU A 97 12.76 -8.94 8.06
N ASN A 98 11.53 -8.91 8.56
CA ASN A 98 11.06 -7.86 9.48
C ASN A 98 11.17 -6.45 8.90
N LEU A 99 10.89 -6.32 7.62
CA LEU A 99 10.82 -5.03 6.97
C LEU A 99 9.50 -4.36 7.36
N GLU A 100 9.57 -3.35 8.21
CA GLU A 100 8.40 -2.67 8.73
C GLU A 100 8.08 -1.45 7.89
N LEU A 101 6.86 -1.40 7.35
CA LEU A 101 6.39 -0.29 6.51
C LEU A 101 5.27 0.45 7.21
N GLN A 102 5.38 1.76 7.25
CA GLN A 102 4.34 2.65 7.75
C GLN A 102 3.56 3.26 6.58
N ALA A 103 2.40 3.83 6.89
CA ALA A 103 1.58 4.50 5.88
C ALA A 103 2.36 5.64 5.20
N ASN A 104 2.27 5.72 3.88
CA ASN A 104 2.96 6.70 3.04
C ASN A 104 4.48 6.60 3.06
N GLU A 105 5.03 5.50 3.57
CA GLU A 105 6.47 5.30 3.62
C GLU A 105 7.00 4.75 2.30
N GLN A 106 8.15 5.26 1.89
CA GLN A 106 8.97 4.71 0.82
C GLN A 106 10.24 4.15 1.44
N GLU A 107 10.32 2.84 1.54
CA GLU A 107 11.52 2.17 2.07
C GLU A 107 12.48 1.87 0.94
N GLU A 108 13.75 2.24 1.13
CA GLU A 108 14.80 1.98 0.16
C GLU A 108 15.79 0.97 0.73
N ILE A 109 16.04 -0.10 0.00
CA ILE A 109 16.94 -1.18 0.43
C ILE A 109 17.94 -1.53 -0.66
N ASN A 110 19.16 -1.85 -0.24
CA ASN A 110 20.23 -2.32 -1.12
C ASN A 110 20.62 -3.73 -0.72
N ILE A 111 20.58 -4.64 -1.66
CA ILE A 111 20.79 -6.06 -1.41
C ILE A 111 21.98 -6.57 -2.22
N LYS A 112 22.82 -7.36 -1.56
CA LYS A 112 23.95 -8.00 -2.20
C LYS A 112 23.70 -9.50 -2.22
N LEU A 113 23.69 -10.10 -3.41
CA LEU A 113 23.53 -11.53 -3.56
C LEU A 113 24.88 -12.22 -3.67
N ASP A 114 24.99 -13.33 -2.94
CA ASP A 114 26.20 -14.14 -2.95
C ASP A 114 26.12 -15.19 -4.04
N ASN A 115 27.16 -15.28 -4.82
CA ASN A 115 27.32 -16.23 -5.90
C ASN A 115 27.53 -17.66 -5.33
N ASN A 116 27.00 -18.66 -6.01
CA ASN A 116 27.12 -20.08 -5.60
C ASN A 116 28.48 -20.71 -5.90
N ARG A 117 29.47 -19.95 -6.29
CA ARG A 117 30.80 -20.49 -6.61
C ARG A 117 31.64 -20.84 -5.39
#